data_d0537e4fd005265dbbba1ed848088069
#
_entry.id   d0537e4fd005265dbbba1ed848088069
#
_cell.length_a   1.000
_cell.length_b   1.000
_cell.length_c   1.000
_cell.angle_alpha   90.00
_cell.angle_beta   90.00
_cell.angle_gamma   90.00
#
_symmetry.space_group_name_H-M   'P 1'
#
loop_
_entity.id
_entity.type
_entity.pdbx_description
1 polymer ?
#
loop_
_entity_poly.entity_id
_entity_poly.type
_entity_poly.pdbx_seq_one_letter_code
_entity_poly.pdbx_strand_id
1 'polypeptide(L)'
;MKKLILAASIMALTACSAPQQEQINVMPEASLSSSNLVQGKTYTLTSKDVRAAQYVALVDSGRANIQPIHAKQNMRISLENAIAKQFESQGFRDSVNSENSVVLEIQEALVTVEHTIMENQMDGKVTLEVTAETPEGKLVKTFNGTATRTGALSASNDDIAMVLNDVIDLVLKEIANDQELQTYMKERF
;
A
#
# COMPACT_ATOMS: atom_id res chain seq x y z
N MET A 1 14.53 15.94 71.63
CA MET A 1 13.85 16.47 70.42
C MET A 1 14.60 15.92 69.23
N LYS A 2 14.06 14.84 68.66
CA LYS A 2 14.67 14.16 67.49
C LYS A 2 14.00 14.69 66.21
N LYS A 3 14.74 15.43 65.41
CA LYS A 3 14.28 15.89 64.09
C LYS A 3 14.50 14.76 63.07
N LEU A 4 13.41 14.13 62.66
CA LEU A 4 13.40 13.19 61.52
C LEU A 4 13.44 14.02 60.21
N ILE A 5 14.55 13.89 59.48
CA ILE A 5 14.66 14.42 58.14
C ILE A 5 14.15 13.31 57.21
N LEU A 6 12.98 13.55 56.64
CA LEU A 6 12.39 12.67 55.61
C LEU A 6 12.99 13.06 54.26
N ALA A 7 13.97 12.30 53.77
CA ALA A 7 14.52 12.46 52.46
C ALA A 7 13.56 11.85 51.41
N ALA A 8 12.80 12.73 50.75
CA ALA A 8 11.95 12.33 49.63
C ALA A 8 12.83 12.09 48.39
N SER A 9 13.11 10.82 48.10
CA SER A 9 13.79 10.42 46.83
C SER A 9 12.80 10.56 45.67
N ILE A 10 12.90 11.63 44.91
CA ILE A 10 12.19 11.79 43.63
C ILE A 10 12.94 10.94 42.61
N MET A 11 12.43 9.73 42.37
CA MET A 11 12.88 8.95 41.21
C MET A 11 12.33 9.63 39.93
N ALA A 12 13.19 10.36 39.25
CA ALA A 12 12.93 10.82 37.88
C ALA A 12 12.84 9.60 36.96
N LEU A 13 11.63 9.17 36.65
CA LEU A 13 11.36 8.23 35.56
C LEU A 13 11.70 8.94 34.25
N THR A 14 12.92 8.80 33.79
CA THR A 14 13.28 9.13 32.41
C THR A 14 12.58 8.10 31.52
N ALA A 15 11.38 8.41 31.08
CA ALA A 15 10.74 7.67 30.00
C ALA A 15 11.62 7.82 28.76
N CYS A 16 12.35 6.76 28.41
CA CYS A 16 12.95 6.67 27.08
C CYS A 16 11.79 6.63 26.09
N SER A 17 11.43 7.78 25.51
CA SER A 17 10.59 7.79 24.32
C SER A 17 11.39 7.13 23.22
N ALA A 18 10.96 5.96 22.75
CA ALA A 18 11.50 5.38 21.53
C ALA A 18 11.36 6.43 20.41
N PRO A 19 12.36 6.60 19.54
CA PRO A 19 12.26 7.52 18.43
C PRO A 19 11.00 7.16 17.64
N GLN A 20 10.16 8.15 17.39
CA GLN A 20 8.93 7.96 16.61
C GLN A 20 9.37 7.57 15.19
N GLN A 21 8.96 6.37 14.76
CA GLN A 21 9.24 5.93 13.39
C GLN A 21 8.56 6.87 12.41
N GLU A 22 9.29 7.32 11.40
CA GLU A 22 8.72 8.13 10.34
C GLU A 22 7.70 7.30 9.55
N GLN A 23 6.58 7.96 9.20
CA GLN A 23 5.47 7.33 8.50
C GLN A 23 4.94 8.25 7.43
N ILE A 24 4.55 7.67 6.30
CA ILE A 24 3.90 8.37 5.20
C ILE A 24 2.44 7.94 5.02
N ASN A 25 1.67 8.81 4.39
CA ASN A 25 0.26 8.60 4.13
C ASN A 25 0.08 7.87 2.80
N VAL A 26 -0.40 6.63 2.84
CA VAL A 26 -0.68 5.83 1.64
C VAL A 26 -2.19 5.83 1.42
N MET A 27 -2.64 6.52 0.36
CA MET A 27 -4.06 6.73 0.05
C MET A 27 -4.35 6.31 -1.40
N PRO A 28 -4.56 4.99 -1.65
CA PRO A 28 -4.91 4.50 -2.98
C PRO A 28 -6.23 5.08 -3.47
N GLU A 29 -6.25 5.58 -4.72
CA GLU A 29 -7.47 6.04 -5.36
C GLU A 29 -8.03 4.95 -6.29
N ALA A 30 -9.30 4.56 -6.04
CA ALA A 30 -9.97 3.58 -6.89
C ALA A 30 -10.18 4.14 -8.30
N SER A 31 -9.77 3.40 -9.33
CA SER A 31 -10.06 3.76 -10.72
C SER A 31 -11.51 3.36 -11.06
N LEU A 32 -12.43 4.31 -10.93
CA LEU A 32 -13.86 4.05 -11.11
C LEU A 32 -14.25 3.95 -12.58
N SER A 33 -15.10 2.98 -12.91
CA SER A 33 -15.70 2.83 -14.22
C SER A 33 -16.89 3.79 -14.39
N SER A 34 -17.02 4.37 -15.59
CA SER A 34 -18.19 5.17 -15.96
C SER A 34 -19.40 4.33 -16.43
N SER A 35 -19.22 3.02 -16.60
CA SER A 35 -20.25 2.09 -17.06
C SER A 35 -20.18 0.75 -16.35
N ASN A 36 -21.34 0.15 -16.10
CA ASN A 36 -21.41 -1.18 -15.54
C ASN A 36 -21.05 -2.22 -16.61
N LEU A 37 -20.08 -3.08 -16.31
CA LEU A 37 -19.71 -4.21 -17.16
C LEU A 37 -20.67 -5.39 -16.97
N VAL A 38 -21.20 -5.52 -15.75
CA VAL A 38 -22.11 -6.59 -15.32
C VAL A 38 -23.20 -6.05 -14.41
N GLN A 39 -24.18 -6.89 -14.07
CA GLN A 39 -25.25 -6.55 -13.12
C GLN A 39 -25.24 -7.55 -11.95
N GLY A 40 -24.59 -7.16 -10.86
CA GLY A 40 -24.70 -7.82 -9.57
C GLY A 40 -24.06 -9.20 -9.49
N LYS A 41 -23.11 -9.54 -10.34
CA LYS A 41 -22.28 -10.73 -10.18
C LYS A 41 -21.48 -10.62 -8.90
N THR A 42 -21.45 -11.71 -8.13
CA THR A 42 -20.85 -11.72 -6.80
C THR A 42 -19.48 -12.38 -6.78
N TYR A 43 -18.64 -11.94 -5.87
CA TYR A 43 -17.34 -12.53 -5.55
C TYR A 43 -17.03 -12.30 -4.07
N THR A 44 -16.13 -13.08 -3.49
CA THR A 44 -15.53 -12.81 -2.18
C THR A 44 -14.18 -12.18 -2.38
N LEU A 45 -13.94 -10.98 -1.81
CA LEU A 45 -12.64 -10.32 -1.87
C LEU A 45 -11.80 -10.68 -0.64
N THR A 46 -10.54 -11.04 -0.89
CA THR A 46 -9.53 -11.19 0.16
C THR A 46 -8.22 -10.56 -0.29
N SER A 47 -7.40 -10.15 0.67
CA SER A 47 -6.09 -9.58 0.36
C SER A 47 -5.00 -10.13 1.26
N LYS A 48 -3.77 -10.15 0.75
CA LYS A 48 -2.56 -10.58 1.47
C LYS A 48 -1.43 -9.60 1.21
N ASP A 49 -0.62 -9.34 2.22
CA ASP A 49 0.65 -8.64 2.09
C ASP A 49 1.77 -9.68 2.24
N VAL A 50 2.35 -10.07 1.11
CA VAL A 50 3.39 -11.11 1.03
C VAL A 50 4.80 -10.52 0.91
N ARG A 51 4.93 -9.19 1.05
CA ARG A 51 6.23 -8.52 1.02
C ARG A 51 7.13 -9.03 2.16
N ALA A 52 8.42 -9.13 1.90
CA ALA A 52 9.40 -9.56 2.91
C ALA A 52 9.51 -8.56 4.08
N ALA A 53 9.19 -7.28 3.86
CA ALA A 53 9.16 -6.24 4.87
C ALA A 53 8.01 -5.25 4.61
N GLN A 54 7.45 -4.70 5.70
CA GLN A 54 6.26 -3.82 5.60
C GLN A 54 6.59 -2.32 5.52
N TYR A 55 7.87 -1.94 5.45
CA TYR A 55 8.20 -0.56 5.13
C TYR A 55 7.82 -0.25 3.69
N VAL A 56 7.54 1.02 3.42
CA VAL A 56 7.09 1.52 2.12
C VAL A 56 8.10 2.46 1.46
N ALA A 57 9.12 2.87 2.21
CA ALA A 57 10.27 3.55 1.63
C ALA A 57 11.56 3.18 2.35
N LEU A 58 12.66 3.31 1.61
CA LEU A 58 14.04 3.21 2.10
C LEU A 58 14.75 4.50 1.69
N VAL A 59 15.23 5.26 2.67
CA VAL A 59 15.93 6.53 2.44
C VAL A 59 17.41 6.34 2.72
N ASP A 60 18.23 6.44 1.68
CA ASP A 60 19.69 6.50 1.77
C ASP A 60 20.12 7.97 1.73
N SER A 61 20.58 8.48 2.87
CA SER A 61 21.09 9.86 2.99
C SER A 61 22.59 9.98 2.65
N GLY A 62 23.20 8.92 2.09
CA GLY A 62 24.65 8.87 1.84
C GLY A 62 25.50 8.79 3.13
N ARG A 63 24.85 8.60 4.29
CA ARG A 63 25.45 8.38 5.60
C ARG A 63 25.14 6.95 5.99
N ALA A 64 26.05 6.21 6.49
CA ALA A 64 26.06 4.77 6.81
C ALA A 64 24.75 4.00 7.16
N ASN A 65 23.60 4.65 7.30
CA ASN A 65 22.35 4.03 7.70
C ASN A 65 21.21 4.36 6.69
N ILE A 66 20.63 3.32 6.11
CA ILE A 66 19.38 3.40 5.36
C ILE A 66 18.22 3.45 6.35
N GLN A 67 17.33 4.44 6.19
CA GLN A 67 16.18 4.66 7.06
C GLN A 67 14.92 4.06 6.44
N PRO A 68 14.27 3.07 7.08
CA PRO A 68 12.97 2.57 6.64
C PRO A 68 11.85 3.50 7.09
N ILE A 69 10.90 3.75 6.18
CA ILE A 69 9.67 4.50 6.46
C ILE A 69 8.47 3.58 6.29
N HIS A 70 7.52 3.66 7.22
CA HIS A 70 6.31 2.84 7.23
C HIS A 70 5.09 3.62 6.76
N ALA A 71 4.06 2.91 6.30
CA ALA A 71 2.76 3.52 6.05
C ALA A 71 2.03 3.79 7.38
N LYS A 72 1.34 4.94 7.47
CA LYS A 72 0.46 5.25 8.61
C LYS A 72 -0.74 4.31 8.69
N GLN A 73 -1.30 3.98 7.52
CA GLN A 73 -2.44 3.09 7.40
C GLN A 73 -1.99 1.66 7.08
N ASN A 74 -2.86 0.70 7.37
CA ASN A 74 -2.66 -0.66 6.87
C ASN A 74 -2.87 -0.68 5.36
N MET A 75 -1.77 -0.74 4.61
CA MET A 75 -1.77 -0.66 3.15
C MET A 75 -2.59 -1.79 2.52
N ARG A 76 -2.57 -3.01 3.09
CA ARG A 76 -3.37 -4.13 2.63
C ARG A 76 -4.87 -3.78 2.64
N ILE A 77 -5.37 -3.25 3.74
CA ILE A 77 -6.78 -2.83 3.88
C ILE A 77 -7.10 -1.67 2.94
N SER A 78 -6.19 -0.70 2.79
CA SER A 78 -6.40 0.44 1.90
C SER A 78 -6.52 0.01 0.44
N LEU A 79 -5.67 -0.90 -0.02
CA LEU A 79 -5.71 -1.46 -1.38
C LEU A 79 -6.93 -2.37 -1.60
N GLU A 80 -7.28 -3.22 -0.64
CA GLU A 80 -8.49 -4.03 -0.68
C GLU A 80 -9.73 -3.17 -0.87
N ASN A 81 -9.87 -2.09 -0.10
CA ASN A 81 -10.99 -1.15 -0.22
C ASN A 81 -11.00 -0.43 -1.58
N ALA A 82 -9.83 -0.09 -2.13
CA ALA A 82 -9.75 0.55 -3.44
C ALA A 82 -10.20 -0.41 -4.56
N ILE A 83 -9.75 -1.65 -4.54
CA ILE A 83 -10.16 -2.71 -5.49
C ILE A 83 -11.65 -3.02 -5.35
N ALA A 84 -12.18 -3.14 -4.11
CA ALA A 84 -13.60 -3.36 -3.88
C ALA A 84 -14.46 -2.27 -4.54
N LYS A 85 -14.14 -0.99 -4.30
CA LYS A 85 -14.83 0.15 -4.92
C LYS A 85 -14.72 0.15 -6.44
N GLN A 86 -13.57 -0.23 -6.97
CA GLN A 86 -13.32 -0.33 -8.41
C GLN A 86 -14.23 -1.37 -9.06
N PHE A 87 -14.28 -2.59 -8.53
CA PHE A 87 -15.15 -3.65 -9.05
C PHE A 87 -16.64 -3.35 -8.80
N GLU A 88 -16.98 -2.71 -7.68
CA GLU A 88 -18.34 -2.24 -7.45
C GLU A 88 -18.78 -1.23 -8.52
N SER A 89 -17.91 -0.31 -8.92
CA SER A 89 -18.18 0.65 -10.00
C SER A 89 -18.38 -0.04 -11.37
N GLN A 90 -17.87 -1.24 -11.55
CA GLN A 90 -18.06 -2.08 -12.73
C GLN A 90 -19.33 -2.94 -12.67
N GLY A 91 -20.04 -2.94 -11.53
CA GLY A 91 -21.31 -3.66 -11.32
C GLY A 91 -21.15 -5.01 -10.60
N PHE A 92 -19.95 -5.38 -10.17
CA PHE A 92 -19.73 -6.54 -9.31
C PHE A 92 -20.13 -6.22 -7.86
N ARG A 93 -20.30 -7.25 -7.03
CA ARG A 93 -20.62 -7.10 -5.61
C ARG A 93 -19.78 -8.03 -4.77
N ASP A 94 -19.10 -7.49 -3.76
CA ASP A 94 -18.45 -8.31 -2.74
C ASP A 94 -19.50 -9.00 -1.87
N SER A 95 -19.34 -10.32 -1.66
CA SER A 95 -20.27 -11.16 -0.91
C SER A 95 -19.54 -12.36 -0.32
N VAL A 96 -19.59 -12.49 0.99
CA VAL A 96 -18.96 -13.61 1.73
C VAL A 96 -19.52 -14.99 1.39
N ASN A 97 -20.66 -15.04 0.70
CA ASN A 97 -21.31 -16.30 0.31
C ASN A 97 -21.14 -16.63 -1.18
N SER A 98 -20.26 -15.92 -1.88
CA SER A 98 -19.99 -16.22 -3.29
C SER A 98 -19.09 -17.44 -3.43
N GLU A 99 -19.36 -18.27 -4.44
CA GLU A 99 -18.46 -19.37 -4.84
C GLU A 99 -17.25 -18.87 -5.64
N ASN A 100 -17.34 -17.65 -6.18
CA ASN A 100 -16.26 -16.99 -6.88
C ASN A 100 -15.43 -16.15 -5.91
N SER A 101 -14.13 -16.05 -6.13
CA SER A 101 -13.26 -15.24 -5.29
C SER A 101 -12.30 -14.38 -6.09
N VAL A 102 -11.91 -13.26 -5.48
CA VAL A 102 -10.78 -12.44 -5.92
C VAL A 102 -9.79 -12.33 -4.77
N VAL A 103 -8.55 -12.67 -5.04
CA VAL A 103 -7.44 -12.53 -4.10
C VAL A 103 -6.50 -11.45 -4.63
N LEU A 104 -6.24 -10.43 -3.81
CA LEU A 104 -5.24 -9.40 -4.07
C LEU A 104 -4.00 -9.69 -3.23
N GLU A 105 -2.85 -9.87 -3.86
CA GLU A 105 -1.57 -10.03 -3.18
C GLU A 105 -0.67 -8.82 -3.45
N ILE A 106 -0.13 -8.21 -2.38
CA ILE A 106 0.86 -7.14 -2.47
C ILE A 106 2.23 -7.81 -2.46
N GLN A 107 2.88 -7.90 -3.61
CA GLN A 107 4.20 -8.51 -3.76
C GLN A 107 5.31 -7.50 -3.51
N GLU A 108 5.12 -6.26 -3.96
CA GLU A 108 6.07 -5.16 -3.76
C GLU A 108 5.32 -3.82 -3.69
N ALA A 109 5.75 -2.93 -2.81
CA ALA A 109 5.34 -1.52 -2.77
C ALA A 109 6.41 -0.76 -2.00
N LEU A 110 7.32 -0.13 -2.73
CA LEU A 110 8.53 0.47 -2.19
C LEU A 110 8.92 1.71 -2.98
N VAL A 111 9.36 2.74 -2.28
CA VAL A 111 10.10 3.88 -2.84
C VAL A 111 11.53 3.83 -2.31
N THR A 112 12.50 3.74 -3.19
CA THR A 112 13.91 3.91 -2.84
C THR A 112 14.29 5.37 -3.06
N VAL A 113 14.89 6.01 -2.05
CA VAL A 113 15.32 7.40 -2.10
C VAL A 113 16.83 7.46 -1.93
N GLU A 114 17.51 8.00 -2.91
CA GLU A 114 18.93 8.25 -2.88
C GLU A 114 19.20 9.75 -2.84
N HIS A 115 19.94 10.21 -1.83
CA HIS A 115 20.34 11.60 -1.69
C HIS A 115 21.78 11.81 -2.12
N THR A 116 21.98 12.85 -2.92
CA THR A 116 23.29 13.46 -3.17
C THR A 116 23.38 14.82 -2.45
N ILE A 117 24.48 15.54 -2.62
CA ILE A 117 24.67 16.86 -1.98
C ILE A 117 23.67 17.90 -2.52
N MET A 118 23.20 17.77 -3.76
CA MET A 118 22.42 18.80 -4.46
C MET A 118 21.02 18.34 -4.87
N GLU A 119 20.79 17.02 -4.94
CA GLU A 119 19.55 16.46 -5.45
C GLU A 119 19.19 15.16 -4.74
N ASN A 120 17.94 14.76 -4.86
CA ASN A 120 17.46 13.44 -4.49
C ASN A 120 16.84 12.76 -5.71
N GLN A 121 16.93 11.43 -5.75
CA GLN A 121 16.21 10.60 -6.69
C GLN A 121 15.29 9.65 -5.92
N MET A 122 14.05 9.54 -6.34
CA MET A 122 13.02 8.66 -5.77
C MET A 122 12.57 7.69 -6.86
N ASP A 123 12.77 6.40 -6.62
CA ASP A 123 12.36 5.32 -7.52
C ASP A 123 11.26 4.50 -6.84
N GLY A 124 10.03 4.68 -7.29
CA GLY A 124 8.85 3.96 -6.82
C GLY A 124 8.60 2.70 -7.63
N LYS A 125 8.26 1.61 -6.95
CA LYS A 125 7.86 0.35 -7.56
C LYS A 125 6.73 -0.30 -6.80
N VAL A 126 5.68 -0.73 -7.52
CA VAL A 126 4.55 -1.48 -6.98
C VAL A 126 4.29 -2.70 -7.86
N THR A 127 4.13 -3.84 -7.22
CA THR A 127 3.74 -5.10 -7.87
C THR A 127 2.56 -5.67 -7.11
N LEU A 128 1.42 -5.80 -7.79
CA LEU A 128 0.20 -6.42 -7.29
C LEU A 128 -0.13 -7.65 -8.13
N GLU A 129 -0.52 -8.73 -7.48
CA GLU A 129 -1.07 -9.90 -8.15
C GLU A 129 -2.57 -10.00 -7.84
N VAL A 130 -3.38 -10.23 -8.87
CA VAL A 130 -4.81 -10.45 -8.77
C VAL A 130 -5.11 -11.86 -9.27
N THR A 131 -5.69 -12.69 -8.40
CA THR A 131 -6.22 -14.00 -8.75
C THR A 131 -7.74 -13.93 -8.74
N ALA A 132 -8.38 -14.16 -9.88
CA ALA A 132 -9.83 -14.37 -10.00
C ALA A 132 -10.09 -15.87 -10.13
N GLU A 133 -10.88 -16.45 -9.22
CA GLU A 133 -11.08 -17.90 -9.13
C GLU A 133 -12.57 -18.26 -9.07
N THR A 134 -12.92 -19.32 -9.78
CA THR A 134 -14.25 -19.96 -9.78
C THR A 134 -14.08 -21.45 -9.48
N PRO A 135 -15.15 -22.21 -9.20
CA PRO A 135 -15.06 -23.65 -9.06
C PRO A 135 -14.47 -24.38 -10.29
N GLU A 136 -14.52 -23.76 -11.47
CA GLU A 136 -14.06 -24.34 -12.73
C GLU A 136 -12.61 -23.98 -13.10
N GLY A 137 -12.01 -22.98 -12.46
CA GLY A 137 -10.65 -22.56 -12.74
C GLY A 137 -10.30 -21.17 -12.23
N LYS A 138 -9.08 -20.73 -12.52
CA LYS A 138 -8.59 -19.43 -12.08
C LYS A 138 -7.79 -18.70 -13.16
N LEU A 139 -7.83 -17.38 -13.10
CA LEU A 139 -6.96 -16.47 -13.82
C LEU A 139 -6.05 -15.76 -12.81
N VAL A 140 -4.75 -15.78 -13.05
CA VAL A 140 -3.75 -15.07 -12.22
C VAL A 140 -3.06 -14.03 -13.08
N LYS A 141 -3.03 -12.78 -12.63
CA LYS A 141 -2.38 -11.68 -13.35
C LYS A 141 -1.55 -10.83 -12.39
N THR A 142 -0.36 -10.49 -12.85
CA THR A 142 0.56 -9.60 -12.12
C THR A 142 0.62 -8.24 -12.82
N PHE A 143 0.42 -7.19 -12.05
CA PHE A 143 0.44 -5.80 -12.50
C PHE A 143 1.62 -5.07 -11.86
N ASN A 144 2.39 -4.34 -12.67
CA ASN A 144 3.62 -3.70 -12.23
C ASN A 144 3.61 -2.22 -12.62
N GLY A 145 3.88 -1.37 -11.65
CA GLY A 145 4.06 0.06 -11.87
C GLY A 145 5.42 0.52 -11.37
N THR A 146 6.00 1.48 -12.07
CA THR A 146 7.23 2.16 -11.66
C THR A 146 7.13 3.65 -11.95
N ALA A 147 7.74 4.48 -11.10
CA ALA A 147 7.93 5.90 -11.35
C ALA A 147 9.27 6.36 -10.78
N THR A 148 9.93 7.24 -11.49
CA THR A 148 11.15 7.92 -11.02
C THR A 148 10.87 9.42 -10.94
N ARG A 149 11.24 10.04 -9.82
CA ARG A 149 11.18 11.49 -9.64
C ARG A 149 12.49 11.98 -9.05
N THR A 150 12.95 13.11 -9.54
CA THR A 150 14.11 13.83 -8.99
C THR A 150 13.66 15.14 -8.36
N GLY A 151 14.31 15.54 -7.27
CA GLY A 151 14.03 16.79 -6.57
C GLY A 151 15.31 17.46 -6.12
N ALA A 152 15.23 18.75 -5.78
CA ALA A 152 16.34 19.47 -5.18
C ALA A 152 16.43 19.19 -3.68
N LEU A 153 17.63 19.06 -3.15
CA LEU A 153 17.91 18.82 -1.73
C LEU A 153 17.35 17.46 -1.23
N SER A 154 16.86 17.41 0.01
CA SER A 154 16.31 16.19 0.59
C SER A 154 14.85 16.00 0.20
N ALA A 155 14.46 14.76 -0.11
CA ALA A 155 13.05 14.38 -0.29
C ALA A 155 12.31 14.49 1.05
N SER A 156 11.13 15.10 1.02
CA SER A 156 10.23 15.09 2.17
C SER A 156 9.39 13.82 2.22
N ASN A 157 8.78 13.54 3.37
CA ASN A 157 7.84 12.42 3.49
C ASN A 157 6.62 12.57 2.57
N ASP A 158 6.22 13.81 2.27
CA ASP A 158 5.11 14.09 1.34
C ASP A 158 5.51 13.81 -0.11
N ASP A 159 6.76 14.11 -0.52
CA ASP A 159 7.28 13.78 -1.84
C ASP A 159 7.32 12.25 -2.05
N ILE A 160 7.81 11.52 -1.04
CA ILE A 160 7.86 10.05 -1.05
C ILE A 160 6.45 9.45 -1.12
N ALA A 161 5.52 9.98 -0.31
CA ALA A 161 4.12 9.56 -0.32
C ALA A 161 3.48 9.79 -1.69
N MET A 162 3.75 10.93 -2.33
CA MET A 162 3.25 11.26 -3.66
C MET A 162 3.74 10.25 -4.70
N VAL A 163 5.05 9.93 -4.73
CA VAL A 163 5.59 8.94 -5.67
C VAL A 163 4.94 7.58 -5.48
N LEU A 164 4.79 7.12 -4.23
CA LEU A 164 4.17 5.82 -3.95
C LEU A 164 2.70 5.79 -4.36
N ASN A 165 1.92 6.83 -4.04
CA ASN A 165 0.51 6.90 -4.40
C ASN A 165 0.33 6.96 -5.93
N ASP A 166 1.14 7.77 -6.64
CA ASP A 166 1.10 7.85 -8.11
C ASP A 166 1.32 6.47 -8.75
N VAL A 167 2.26 5.67 -8.23
CA VAL A 167 2.53 4.32 -8.75
C VAL A 167 1.41 3.34 -8.40
N ILE A 168 0.86 3.41 -7.18
CA ILE A 168 -0.29 2.60 -6.79
C ILE A 168 -1.49 2.88 -7.69
N ASP A 169 -1.82 4.14 -7.91
CA ASP A 169 -2.96 4.56 -8.73
C ASP A 169 -2.79 4.14 -10.19
N LEU A 170 -1.55 4.19 -10.71
CA LEU A 170 -1.22 3.66 -12.03
C LEU A 170 -1.55 2.16 -12.13
N VAL A 171 -1.11 1.36 -11.14
CA VAL A 171 -1.36 -0.09 -11.11
C VAL A 171 -2.85 -0.39 -10.93
N LEU A 172 -3.55 0.34 -10.06
CA LEU A 172 -5.01 0.21 -9.90
C LEU A 172 -5.76 0.52 -11.18
N LYS A 173 -5.32 1.53 -11.92
CA LYS A 173 -5.89 1.87 -13.23
C LYS A 173 -5.63 0.78 -14.27
N GLU A 174 -4.48 0.15 -14.25
CA GLU A 174 -4.17 -0.98 -15.13
C GLU A 174 -5.07 -2.17 -14.82
N ILE A 175 -5.23 -2.53 -13.54
CA ILE A 175 -6.17 -3.57 -13.11
C ILE A 175 -7.60 -3.25 -13.56
N ALA A 176 -8.05 -1.98 -13.41
CA ALA A 176 -9.39 -1.57 -13.80
C ALA A 176 -9.68 -1.76 -15.29
N ASN A 177 -8.66 -1.61 -16.14
CA ASN A 177 -8.79 -1.61 -17.59
C ASN A 177 -8.29 -2.91 -18.26
N ASP A 178 -7.86 -3.90 -17.46
CA ASP A 178 -7.37 -5.16 -18.01
C ASP A 178 -8.53 -5.97 -18.62
N GLN A 179 -8.51 -6.07 -19.94
CA GLN A 179 -9.61 -6.71 -20.70
C GLN A 179 -9.73 -8.22 -20.43
N GLU A 180 -8.63 -8.89 -20.17
CA GLU A 180 -8.64 -10.32 -19.91
C GLU A 180 -9.28 -10.62 -18.55
N LEU A 181 -8.89 -9.87 -17.50
CA LEU A 181 -9.48 -9.96 -16.17
C LEU A 181 -10.98 -9.61 -16.20
N GLN A 182 -11.35 -8.50 -16.87
CA GLN A 182 -12.75 -8.10 -17.05
C GLN A 182 -13.57 -9.17 -17.78
N THR A 183 -13.04 -9.74 -18.86
CA THR A 183 -13.72 -10.77 -19.64
C THR A 183 -13.89 -12.04 -18.80
N TYR A 184 -12.82 -12.48 -18.12
CA TYR A 184 -12.88 -13.64 -17.24
C TYR A 184 -13.96 -13.49 -16.16
N MET A 185 -13.93 -12.37 -15.42
CA MET A 185 -14.91 -12.11 -14.36
C MET A 185 -16.33 -11.93 -14.94
N LYS A 186 -16.47 -11.32 -16.11
CA LYS A 186 -17.77 -11.13 -16.77
C LYS A 186 -18.37 -12.45 -17.23
N GLU A 187 -17.58 -13.39 -17.71
CA GLU A 187 -18.08 -14.64 -18.29
C GLU A 187 -18.22 -15.77 -17.27
N ARG A 188 -17.33 -15.79 -16.27
CA ARG A 188 -17.19 -16.92 -15.34
C ARG A 188 -17.81 -16.68 -13.96
N PHE A 189 -17.87 -15.47 -13.44
CA PHE A 189 -18.51 -15.13 -12.17
C PHE A 189 -20.06 -15.03 -12.35
#